data_072cfb447ff610e4667746c53a166b65
#
_entry.id   072cfb447ff610e4667746c53a166b65
#
_cell.length_a   1.000
_cell.length_b   1.000
_cell.length_c   1.000
_cell.angle_alpha   90.00
_cell.angle_beta   90.00
_cell.angle_gamma   90.00
#
_symmetry.space_group_name_H-M   'P 1'
#
loop_
_entity.id
_entity.type
_entity.pdbx_description
1 polymer ?
#
loop_
_entity_poly.entity_id
_entity_poly.type
_entity_poly.pdbx_seq_one_letter_code
_entity_poly.pdbx_strand_id
1 'polypeptide(L)'
;MKLKLEGYPDRDNATVADVVWAVREIAAVDGPTYLIVELGDEAYAQAGGTRGRYVIESRTNFGEGFQHLRVCHPLAGRDGKSVVHYRQQCERHRPRRCPLNIKKSEVSTLAEVEQAMVHFARTGKRDSRLQWRDVTAQYIKDRNRPAEDDDEITRIVPGG
;
A
#
# COMPACT_ATOMS: atom_id res chain seq x y z
N MET A 1 9.36 16.22 4.23
CA MET A 1 8.88 14.94 3.75
C MET A 1 8.19 15.10 2.41
N LYS A 2 8.17 14.06 1.61
CA LYS A 2 7.47 14.03 0.33
C LYS A 2 6.18 13.20 0.46
N LEU A 3 5.07 13.71 -0.06
CA LEU A 3 3.78 13.02 -0.14
C LEU A 3 3.45 12.75 -1.60
N LYS A 4 3.13 11.51 -1.89
CA LYS A 4 2.60 11.06 -3.18
C LYS A 4 1.18 10.55 -2.96
N LEU A 5 0.25 11.04 -3.75
CA LEU A 5 -1.15 10.62 -3.75
C LEU A 5 -1.56 10.33 -5.19
N GLU A 6 -2.16 9.20 -5.46
CA GLU A 6 -2.59 8.83 -6.81
C GLU A 6 -3.46 9.92 -7.43
N GLY A 7 -3.12 10.32 -8.67
CA GLY A 7 -3.86 11.34 -9.42
C GLY A 7 -3.57 12.78 -9.04
N TYR A 8 -2.68 13.03 -8.08
CA TYR A 8 -2.27 14.36 -7.65
C TYR A 8 -0.77 14.58 -7.90
N PRO A 9 -0.33 15.83 -8.09
CA PRO A 9 1.10 16.15 -8.13
C PRO A 9 1.80 15.80 -6.81
N ASP A 10 3.04 15.34 -6.89
CA ASP A 10 3.89 15.09 -5.72
C ASP A 10 4.10 16.38 -4.92
N ARG A 11 4.08 16.29 -3.59
CA ARG A 11 4.34 17.41 -2.67
C ARG A 11 5.64 17.19 -1.92
N ASP A 12 6.71 17.89 -2.31
CA ASP A 12 8.05 17.70 -1.71
C ASP A 12 8.16 18.24 -0.28
N ASN A 13 7.40 19.27 0.08
CA ASN A 13 7.41 19.88 1.42
C ASN A 13 6.11 19.62 2.18
N ALA A 14 5.57 18.41 2.06
CA ALA A 14 4.33 18.05 2.69
C ALA A 14 4.39 18.16 4.23
N THR A 15 3.28 18.56 4.81
CA THR A 15 3.06 18.67 6.25
C THR A 15 2.22 17.48 6.76
N VAL A 16 2.10 17.35 8.08
CA VAL A 16 1.19 16.37 8.68
C VAL A 16 -0.27 16.62 8.26
N ALA A 17 -0.66 17.89 8.09
CA ALA A 17 -2.01 18.25 7.63
C ALA A 17 -2.27 17.75 6.19
N ASP A 18 -1.25 17.78 5.32
CA ASP A 18 -1.34 17.22 3.96
C ASP A 18 -1.54 15.71 4.00
N VAL A 19 -0.88 15.02 4.94
CA VAL A 19 -1.06 13.56 5.12
C VAL A 19 -2.47 13.23 5.62
N VAL A 20 -3.00 13.98 6.59
CA VAL A 20 -4.39 13.83 7.06
C VAL A 20 -5.38 14.05 5.92
N TRP A 21 -5.15 15.08 5.09
CA TRP A 21 -5.96 15.33 3.90
C TRP A 21 -5.89 14.15 2.94
N ALA A 22 -4.69 13.64 2.61
CA ALA A 22 -4.53 12.52 1.68
C ALA A 22 -5.23 11.23 2.18
N VAL A 23 -5.21 10.96 3.49
CA VAL A 23 -5.96 9.84 4.08
C VAL A 23 -7.47 9.99 3.88
N ARG A 24 -8.00 11.21 3.96
CA ARG A 24 -9.42 11.47 3.68
C ARG A 24 -9.76 11.27 2.21
N GLU A 25 -8.84 11.67 1.30
CA GLU A 25 -9.03 11.48 -0.14
C GLU A 25 -9.11 10.00 -0.52
N ILE A 26 -8.25 9.13 0.04
CA ILE A 26 -8.32 7.68 -0.25
C ILE A 26 -9.58 7.01 0.33
N ALA A 27 -10.25 7.64 1.27
CA ALA A 27 -11.51 7.17 1.83
C ALA A 27 -12.73 7.51 0.95
N ALA A 28 -12.58 8.48 0.05
CA ALA A 28 -13.67 8.92 -0.82
C ALA A 28 -14.09 7.82 -1.80
N VAL A 29 -15.35 7.82 -2.16
CA VAL A 29 -15.87 6.96 -3.24
C VAL A 29 -15.20 7.38 -4.55
N ASP A 30 -14.59 6.43 -5.25
CA ASP A 30 -13.81 6.66 -6.47
C ASP A 30 -12.58 7.58 -6.29
N GLY A 31 -12.16 7.81 -5.04
CA GLY A 31 -10.93 8.52 -4.70
C GLY A 31 -9.65 7.78 -5.08
N PRO A 32 -8.49 8.36 -4.74
CA PRO A 32 -7.20 7.71 -4.88
C PRO A 32 -7.17 6.35 -4.19
N THR A 33 -6.39 5.43 -4.71
CA THR A 33 -6.30 4.07 -4.15
C THR A 33 -5.00 3.81 -3.42
N TYR A 34 -4.07 4.77 -3.42
CA TYR A 34 -2.86 4.70 -2.60
C TYR A 34 -2.32 6.08 -2.25
N LEU A 35 -1.59 6.13 -1.16
CA LEU A 35 -0.75 7.26 -0.74
C LEU A 35 0.60 6.74 -0.23
N ILE A 36 1.65 7.54 -0.41
CA ILE A 36 3.00 7.24 0.07
C ILE A 36 3.55 8.49 0.76
N VAL A 37 4.14 8.32 1.93
CA VAL A 37 4.91 9.35 2.65
C VAL A 37 6.37 8.92 2.69
N GLU A 38 7.25 9.72 2.07
CA GLU A 38 8.69 9.45 1.99
C GLU A 38 9.48 10.43 2.87
N LEU A 39 10.50 9.91 3.55
CA LEU A 39 11.47 10.67 4.32
C LEU A 39 12.86 10.50 3.69
N GLY A 40 13.12 11.26 2.64
CA GLY A 40 14.31 11.06 1.81
C GLY A 40 14.35 9.65 1.22
N ASP A 41 15.58 9.13 1.08
CA ASP A 41 15.83 7.78 0.55
C ASP A 41 15.85 6.71 1.64
N GLU A 42 15.72 7.11 2.91
CA GLU A 42 15.91 6.21 4.06
C GLU A 42 14.67 5.40 4.40
N ALA A 43 13.50 6.02 4.31
CA ALA A 43 12.28 5.36 4.74
C ALA A 43 11.02 5.90 4.05
N TYR A 44 10.04 5.02 3.89
CA TYR A 44 8.68 5.43 3.53
C TYR A 44 7.64 4.59 4.28
N ALA A 45 6.45 5.17 4.37
CA ALA A 45 5.23 4.46 4.70
C ALA A 45 4.23 4.64 3.56
N GLN A 46 3.48 3.59 3.25
CA GLN A 46 2.46 3.61 2.22
C GLN A 46 1.18 2.93 2.70
N ALA A 47 0.07 3.39 2.17
CA ALA A 47 -1.22 2.73 2.32
C ALA A 47 -1.88 2.62 0.95
N GLY A 48 -2.45 1.46 0.67
CA GLY A 48 -3.18 1.21 -0.58
C GLY A 48 -4.44 0.41 -0.34
N GLY A 49 -5.47 0.66 -1.14
CA GLY A 49 -6.74 -0.04 -1.05
C GLY A 49 -7.94 0.85 -1.34
N THR A 50 -9.12 0.27 -1.22
CA THR A 50 -10.39 0.96 -1.48
C THR A 50 -11.51 0.42 -0.56
N ARG A 51 -12.57 1.22 -0.39
CA ARG A 51 -13.83 0.77 0.25
C ARG A 51 -13.63 0.18 1.64
N GLY A 52 -12.82 0.83 2.47
CA GLY A 52 -12.60 0.42 3.86
C GLY A 52 -11.66 -0.78 4.03
N ARG A 53 -11.00 -1.23 2.95
CA ARG A 53 -10.06 -2.34 2.97
C ARG A 53 -8.71 -1.86 2.44
N TYR A 54 -7.74 -1.75 3.34
CA TYR A 54 -6.43 -1.20 3.05
C TYR A 54 -5.33 -2.17 3.43
N VAL A 55 -4.17 -2.01 2.81
CA VAL A 55 -2.90 -2.56 3.26
C VAL A 55 -2.00 -1.40 3.66
N ILE A 56 -1.28 -1.55 4.76
CA ILE A 56 -0.33 -0.56 5.27
C ILE A 56 1.03 -1.19 5.30
N GLU A 57 2.00 -0.55 4.66
CA GLU A 57 3.36 -1.02 4.56
C GLU A 57 4.35 0.08 4.95
N SER A 58 5.49 -0.32 5.46
CA SER A 58 6.62 0.58 5.74
C SER A 58 7.91 -0.07 5.30
N ARG A 59 8.79 0.72 4.70
CA ARG A 59 10.13 0.31 4.33
C ARG A 59 11.15 1.21 5.00
N THR A 60 12.23 0.61 5.47
CA THR A 60 13.42 1.30 5.95
C THR A 60 14.62 0.73 5.22
N ASN A 61 15.42 1.60 4.61
CA ASN A 61 16.66 1.24 3.95
C ASN A 61 17.81 1.35 4.95
N PHE A 62 18.79 0.45 4.87
CA PHE A 62 20.01 0.48 5.69
C PHE A 62 21.17 -0.14 4.90
N GLY A 63 22.21 0.65 4.64
CA GLY A 63 23.33 0.22 3.79
C GLY A 63 22.84 -0.28 2.43
N GLU A 64 23.24 -1.50 2.07
CA GLU A 64 22.82 -2.15 0.80
C GLU A 64 21.48 -2.92 0.92
N GLY A 65 20.87 -2.95 2.12
CA GLY A 65 19.65 -3.70 2.40
C GLY A 65 18.45 -2.83 2.71
N PHE A 66 17.34 -3.48 2.93
CA PHE A 66 16.12 -2.85 3.43
C PHE A 66 15.30 -3.83 4.26
N GLN A 67 14.43 -3.29 5.09
CA GLN A 67 13.35 -4.03 5.74
C GLN A 67 12.00 -3.53 5.24
N HIS A 68 11.14 -4.45 4.81
CA HIS A 68 9.77 -4.16 4.37
C HIS A 68 8.77 -4.84 5.29
N LEU A 69 7.97 -4.04 5.94
CA LEU A 69 7.02 -4.50 6.94
C LEU A 69 5.59 -4.17 6.52
N ARG A 70 4.67 -5.01 6.97
CA ARG A 70 3.23 -4.84 6.72
C ARG A 70 2.47 -4.93 8.03
N VAL A 71 1.47 -4.07 8.22
CA VAL A 71 0.57 -4.17 9.38
C VAL A 71 -0.18 -5.49 9.32
N CYS A 72 -0.30 -6.15 10.46
CA CYS A 72 -1.04 -7.40 10.60
C CYS A 72 -1.82 -7.43 11.91
N HIS A 73 -2.83 -8.29 11.98
CA HIS A 73 -3.71 -8.47 13.13
C HIS A 73 -3.67 -9.92 13.58
N PRO A 74 -3.70 -10.19 14.88
CA PRO A 74 -3.91 -11.54 15.37
C PRO A 74 -5.31 -12.01 14.95
N LEU A 75 -5.40 -13.15 14.28
CA LEU A 75 -6.67 -13.79 13.95
C LEU A 75 -6.89 -15.01 14.85
N ALA A 76 -8.11 -15.13 15.37
CA ALA A 76 -8.55 -16.38 15.95
C ALA A 76 -8.88 -17.37 14.81
N GLY A 77 -7.97 -18.30 14.52
CA GLY A 77 -8.16 -19.33 13.51
C GLY A 77 -7.21 -19.23 12.30
N ARG A 78 -7.58 -19.93 11.20
CA ARG A 78 -6.76 -20.00 9.99
C ARG A 78 -6.75 -18.66 9.25
N ASP A 79 -5.55 -18.14 9.01
CA ASP A 79 -5.35 -16.92 8.21
C ASP A 79 -5.57 -17.24 6.72
N GLY A 80 -6.72 -16.83 6.21
CA GLY A 80 -7.10 -17.03 4.82
C GLY A 80 -6.54 -15.96 3.90
N LYS A 81 -6.65 -16.19 2.59
CA LYS A 81 -6.30 -15.21 1.54
C LYS A 81 -7.33 -14.09 1.48
N SER A 82 -6.88 -12.90 1.16
CA SER A 82 -7.68 -11.72 0.87
C SER A 82 -7.10 -10.96 -0.31
N VAL A 83 -7.88 -10.09 -0.93
CA VAL A 83 -7.46 -9.25 -2.03
C VAL A 83 -7.77 -7.79 -1.69
N VAL A 84 -6.77 -6.94 -1.84
CA VAL A 84 -6.92 -5.49 -1.81
C VAL A 84 -6.63 -4.97 -3.21
N HIS A 85 -7.47 -4.09 -3.72
CA HIS A 85 -7.32 -3.49 -5.04
C HIS A 85 -6.75 -2.08 -4.93
N TYR A 86 -5.74 -1.78 -5.73
CA TYR A 86 -5.24 -0.43 -5.95
C TYR A 86 -5.01 -0.18 -7.43
N ARG A 87 -4.97 1.06 -7.84
CA ARG A 87 -4.65 1.44 -9.22
C ARG A 87 -3.16 1.69 -9.33
N GLN A 88 -2.49 0.96 -10.19
CA GLN A 88 -1.09 1.21 -10.51
C GLN A 88 -1.02 2.12 -11.73
N GLN A 89 -0.29 3.22 -11.63
CA GLN A 89 0.09 4.00 -12.79
C GLN A 89 1.21 3.24 -13.52
N CYS A 90 0.85 2.49 -14.55
CA CYS A 90 1.83 2.01 -15.50
C CYS A 90 2.13 3.15 -16.48
N GLU A 91 3.39 3.54 -16.64
CA GLU A 91 3.84 4.66 -17.47
C GLU A 91 3.41 4.60 -18.94
N ARG A 92 2.86 3.49 -19.42
CA ARG A 92 2.51 3.27 -20.83
C ARG A 92 1.05 2.93 -21.13
N HIS A 93 0.19 2.70 -20.13
CA HIS A 93 -1.17 2.21 -20.38
C HIS A 93 -2.17 2.76 -19.35
N ARG A 94 -3.47 2.65 -19.69
CA ARG A 94 -4.58 3.06 -18.83
C ARG A 94 -4.44 2.51 -17.41
N PRO A 95 -4.87 3.25 -16.38
CA PRO A 95 -4.79 2.80 -15.00
C PRO A 95 -5.47 1.44 -14.84
N ARG A 96 -4.68 0.41 -14.56
CA ARG A 96 -5.20 -0.95 -14.30
C ARG A 96 -5.39 -1.12 -12.80
N ARG A 97 -6.49 -1.74 -12.42
CA ARG A 97 -6.66 -2.22 -11.04
C ARG A 97 -5.74 -3.41 -10.84
N CYS A 98 -4.73 -3.26 -10.00
CA CYS A 98 -3.85 -4.35 -9.63
C CYS A 98 -4.37 -5.01 -8.35
N PRO A 99 -4.72 -6.31 -8.39
CA PRO A 99 -5.04 -7.04 -7.18
C PRO A 99 -3.77 -7.34 -6.40
N LEU A 100 -3.75 -6.97 -5.14
CA LEU A 100 -2.71 -7.39 -4.21
C LEU A 100 -3.24 -8.54 -3.35
N ASN A 101 -2.66 -9.72 -3.53
CA ASN A 101 -2.98 -10.89 -2.71
C ASN A 101 -2.28 -10.77 -1.36
N ILE A 102 -3.06 -10.73 -0.30
CA ILE A 102 -2.59 -10.59 1.08
C ILE A 102 -3.29 -11.62 1.97
N LYS A 103 -2.85 -11.73 3.20
CA LYS A 103 -3.59 -12.48 4.23
C LYS A 103 -4.76 -11.65 4.75
N LYS A 104 -5.81 -12.31 5.25
CA LYS A 104 -6.93 -11.59 5.88
C LYS A 104 -6.47 -10.76 7.09
N SER A 105 -5.49 -11.27 7.82
CA SER A 105 -4.85 -10.56 8.94
C SER A 105 -4.12 -9.28 8.53
N GLU A 106 -3.88 -9.04 7.25
CA GLU A 106 -3.18 -7.87 6.75
C GLU A 106 -4.12 -6.79 6.18
N VAL A 107 -5.43 -7.02 6.27
CA VAL A 107 -6.43 -6.02 5.88
C VAL A 107 -6.61 -5.03 7.02
N SER A 108 -6.29 -3.78 6.77
CA SER A 108 -6.40 -2.68 7.72
C SER A 108 -7.63 -1.82 7.46
N THR A 109 -8.08 -1.13 8.49
CA THR A 109 -9.15 -0.13 8.45
C THR A 109 -8.61 1.25 8.10
N LEU A 110 -9.50 2.19 7.73
CA LEU A 110 -9.12 3.59 7.50
C LEU A 110 -8.53 4.24 8.77
N ALA A 111 -9.06 3.94 9.94
CA ALA A 111 -8.56 4.47 11.21
C ALA A 111 -7.09 4.05 11.46
N GLU A 112 -6.74 2.81 11.13
CA GLU A 112 -5.36 2.34 11.22
C GLU A 112 -4.46 2.96 10.15
N VAL A 113 -4.97 3.23 8.95
CA VAL A 113 -4.26 4.01 7.94
C VAL A 113 -3.94 5.39 8.47
N GLU A 114 -4.92 6.12 9.01
CA GLU A 114 -4.70 7.45 9.58
C GLU A 114 -3.68 7.39 10.72
N GLN A 115 -3.84 6.44 11.66
CA GLN A 115 -2.93 6.25 12.77
C GLN A 115 -1.49 6.02 12.28
N ALA A 116 -1.27 5.08 11.37
CA ALA A 116 0.05 4.73 10.88
C ALA A 116 0.72 5.87 10.11
N MET A 117 -0.02 6.46 9.15
CA MET A 117 0.51 7.49 8.26
C MET A 117 0.81 8.79 8.98
N VAL A 118 -0.08 9.22 9.88
CA VAL A 118 0.13 10.44 10.69
C VAL A 118 1.25 10.24 11.71
N HIS A 119 1.34 9.07 12.34
CA HIS A 119 2.46 8.77 13.25
C HIS A 119 3.79 8.82 12.50
N PHE A 120 3.86 8.16 11.32
CA PHE A 120 5.07 8.15 10.50
C PHE A 120 5.46 9.57 10.04
N ALA A 121 4.50 10.37 9.59
CA ALA A 121 4.72 11.75 9.19
C ALA A 121 5.28 12.64 10.31
N ARG A 122 4.88 12.39 11.56
CA ARG A 122 5.33 13.14 12.74
C ARG A 122 6.70 12.72 13.24
N THR A 123 6.99 11.43 13.20
CA THR A 123 8.12 10.84 13.95
C THR A 123 9.19 10.22 13.06
N GLY A 124 8.89 9.98 11.80
CA GLY A 124 9.74 9.22 10.89
C GLY A 124 9.81 7.71 11.22
N LYS A 125 8.98 7.25 12.16
CA LYS A 125 9.02 5.88 12.66
C LYS A 125 7.66 5.20 12.52
N ARG A 126 7.68 3.89 12.50
CA ARG A 126 6.47 3.07 12.56
C ARG A 126 5.78 3.23 13.91
N ASP A 127 4.46 3.22 13.91
CA ASP A 127 3.68 3.22 15.15
C ASP A 127 3.79 1.85 15.83
N SER A 128 4.38 1.83 17.02
CA SER A 128 4.57 0.62 17.83
C SER A 128 3.25 0.06 18.42
N ARG A 129 2.16 0.80 18.34
CA ARG A 129 0.83 0.33 18.75
C ARG A 129 0.19 -0.58 17.71
N LEU A 130 0.70 -0.57 16.48
CA LEU A 130 0.31 -1.49 15.43
C LEU A 130 1.27 -2.68 15.41
N GLN A 131 0.74 -3.85 15.10
CA GLN A 131 1.56 -5.04 14.92
C GLN A 131 2.08 -5.10 13.49
N TRP A 132 3.39 -5.34 13.35
CA TRP A 132 4.07 -5.37 12.06
C TRP A 132 4.69 -6.74 11.80
N ARG A 133 4.48 -7.26 10.59
CA ARG A 133 5.09 -8.50 10.10
C ARG A 133 6.14 -8.19 9.04
N ASP A 134 7.29 -8.83 9.13
CA ASP A 134 8.31 -8.73 8.10
C ASP A 134 7.86 -9.48 6.83
N VAL A 135 7.82 -8.78 5.73
CA VAL A 135 7.47 -9.28 4.40
C VAL A 135 8.58 -9.06 3.38
N THR A 136 9.79 -8.76 3.84
CA THR A 136 10.94 -8.43 2.98
C THR A 136 11.20 -9.52 1.94
N ALA A 137 11.25 -10.79 2.37
CA ALA A 137 11.47 -11.91 1.45
C ALA A 137 10.35 -12.07 0.41
N GLN A 138 9.09 -11.86 0.83
CA GLN A 138 7.95 -11.90 -0.08
C GLN A 138 8.02 -10.76 -1.10
N TYR A 139 8.32 -9.54 -0.63
CA TYR A 139 8.46 -8.37 -1.49
C TYR A 139 9.54 -8.57 -2.58
N ILE A 140 10.71 -9.11 -2.20
CA ILE A 140 11.79 -9.43 -3.15
C ILE A 140 11.32 -10.44 -4.19
N LYS A 141 10.63 -11.51 -3.76
CA LYS A 141 10.11 -12.54 -4.65
C LYS A 141 9.07 -11.97 -5.62
N ASP A 142 8.13 -11.16 -5.15
CA ASP A 142 7.06 -10.59 -5.98
C ASP A 142 7.63 -9.58 -6.99
N ARG A 143 8.66 -8.81 -6.61
CA ARG A 143 9.33 -7.87 -7.51
C ARG A 143 10.12 -8.56 -8.62
N ASN A 144 10.71 -9.71 -8.33
CA ASN A 144 11.51 -10.49 -9.27
C ASN A 144 10.67 -11.47 -10.11
N ARG A 145 9.35 -11.50 -9.90
CA ARG A 145 8.44 -12.31 -10.72
C ARG A 145 8.42 -11.74 -12.13
N PRO A 146 8.66 -12.57 -13.18
CA PRO A 146 8.43 -12.13 -14.55
C PRO A 146 6.99 -11.61 -14.67
N ALA A 147 6.77 -10.55 -15.44
CA ALA A 147 5.42 -10.18 -15.82
C ALA A 147 4.84 -11.39 -16.57
N GLU A 148 3.96 -12.14 -15.91
CA GLU A 148 3.15 -13.15 -16.58
C GLU A 148 2.35 -12.39 -17.64
N ASP A 149 2.45 -12.82 -18.90
CA ASP A 149 1.65 -12.27 -19.98
C ASP A 149 0.17 -12.37 -19.58
N ASP A 150 -0.41 -11.25 -19.20
CA ASP A 150 -1.82 -11.11 -18.78
C ASP A 150 -2.81 -11.34 -19.96
N ASP A 151 -2.32 -11.90 -21.07
CA ASP A 151 -3.11 -12.13 -22.29
C ASP A 151 -4.04 -13.35 -22.22
N GLU A 152 -4.01 -14.15 -21.15
CA GLU A 152 -4.81 -15.38 -21.05
C GLU A 152 -6.21 -15.19 -20.45
N ILE A 153 -6.55 -14.01 -19.94
CA ILE A 153 -7.89 -13.75 -19.34
C ILE A 153 -8.92 -13.27 -20.39
N THR A 154 -8.52 -13.07 -21.63
CA THR A 154 -9.44 -12.55 -22.67
C THR A 154 -10.11 -13.62 -23.53
N ARG A 155 -9.97 -14.90 -23.20
CA ARG A 155 -10.63 -16.01 -23.95
C ARG A 155 -11.71 -16.71 -23.13
N ILE A 156 -12.70 -15.98 -22.64
CA ILE A 156 -14.01 -16.58 -22.43
C ILE A 156 -14.86 -16.20 -23.63
N VAL A 157 -14.80 -17.04 -24.66
CA VAL A 157 -15.75 -17.06 -25.79
C VAL A 157 -17.11 -17.44 -25.20
N PRO A 158 -18.17 -16.64 -25.33
CA PRO A 158 -19.51 -17.14 -25.06
C PRO A 158 -19.85 -18.09 -26.21
N GLY A 159 -19.82 -19.37 -25.92
CA GLY A 159 -20.36 -20.40 -26.80
C GLY A 159 -21.88 -20.30 -26.90
N GLY A 160 -22.34 -20.46 -28.10
CA GLY A 160 -23.64 -20.49 -28.72
C GLY A 160 -24.91 -20.84 -27.93
#